data_ede8342924427f88e1871804c64a5665
#
_entry.id   ede8342924427f88e1871804c64a5665
#
_cell.length_a   1.000
_cell.length_b   1.000
_cell.length_c   1.000
_cell.angle_alpha   90.00
_cell.angle_beta   90.00
_cell.angle_gamma   90.00
#
_symmetry.space_group_name_H-M   'P 1'
#
loop_
_entity.id
_entity.type
_entity.pdbx_description
1 polymer ?
#
loop_
_entity_poly.entity_id
_entity_poly.type
_entity_poly.pdbx_seq_one_letter_code
_entity_poly.pdbx_strand_id
1 'polypeptide(L)'
;MISGIKKIWKTFARLVSFYFGLKSRNEEMKEMKIPDEVQAFLSKNSDLELALIGCRADSSHISYDCCEYDIAVLGSSENGYDKKIIQIGDNTIEFLHFPNYQKYGNSDISLFNMIKIEKSSALFISPRPPKIDSKTWYIAAGKRRVVDSLFNVAKNGNTKSESNASLNLKIAAYALIEGIILISQTRPMPIHELNQLRQVQVRKDFINEAIQVCIECLGIERATRTIINRSFKALKEILKERYDVELLSSKIDFLLKQGLLADCYYYIGKLVCSHLEKKDNASQLNYHKLNTIALDLTSDYEKVKKLSALVKRDCKLLLKN
;
A
#
# COMPACT_ATOMS: atom_id res chain seq x y z
N MET A 1 2.09 0.94 -36.96
CA MET A 1 2.04 1.26 -35.51
C MET A 1 1.64 0.08 -34.62
N ILE A 2 0.85 -0.88 -35.09
CA ILE A 2 0.36 -2.07 -34.31
C ILE A 2 1.45 -3.16 -34.12
N SER A 3 2.44 -3.26 -35.00
CA SER A 3 3.49 -4.30 -34.89
C SER A 3 4.52 -4.05 -33.80
N GLY A 4 4.79 -2.79 -33.46
CA GLY A 4 5.70 -2.40 -32.37
C GLY A 4 5.18 -2.76 -30.98
N ILE A 5 3.87 -2.59 -30.77
CA ILE A 5 3.21 -2.91 -29.50
C ILE A 5 3.25 -4.42 -29.22
N LYS A 6 3.04 -5.26 -30.24
CA LYS A 6 3.14 -6.74 -30.11
C LYS A 6 4.55 -7.23 -29.75
N LYS A 7 5.58 -6.52 -30.18
CA LYS A 7 6.99 -6.90 -29.89
C LYS A 7 7.36 -6.53 -28.45
N ILE A 8 6.90 -5.41 -27.96
CA ILE A 8 7.02 -4.99 -26.54
C ILE A 8 6.28 -5.97 -25.64
N TRP A 9 5.10 -6.42 -26.04
CA TRP A 9 4.30 -7.42 -25.31
C TRP A 9 5.01 -8.77 -25.17
N LYS A 10 5.67 -9.26 -26.23
CA LYS A 10 6.42 -10.52 -26.16
C LYS A 10 7.65 -10.43 -25.25
N THR A 11 8.32 -9.29 -25.22
CA THR A 11 9.49 -9.06 -24.35
C THR A 11 9.06 -8.90 -22.90
N PHE A 12 7.96 -8.20 -22.66
CA PHE A 12 7.39 -8.02 -21.33
C PHE A 12 6.78 -9.31 -20.77
N ALA A 13 6.06 -10.08 -21.57
CA ALA A 13 5.57 -11.41 -21.19
C ALA A 13 6.73 -12.38 -20.85
N ARG A 14 7.88 -12.28 -21.53
CA ARG A 14 9.09 -13.05 -21.17
C ARG A 14 9.74 -12.54 -19.89
N LEU A 15 9.84 -11.23 -19.67
CA LEU A 15 10.30 -10.65 -18.41
C LEU A 15 9.36 -11.02 -17.25
N VAL A 16 8.07 -10.91 -17.46
CA VAL A 16 7.04 -11.29 -16.49
C VAL A 16 7.14 -12.80 -16.19
N SER A 17 7.27 -13.69 -17.21
CA SER A 17 7.40 -15.12 -16.97
C SER A 17 8.74 -15.52 -16.31
N PHE A 18 9.81 -14.76 -16.53
CA PHE A 18 11.09 -14.99 -15.84
C PHE A 18 11.05 -14.53 -14.37
N TYR A 19 10.30 -13.46 -14.06
CA TYR A 19 10.05 -13.04 -12.68
C TYR A 19 8.91 -13.84 -12.01
N PHE A 20 8.03 -14.46 -12.76
CA PHE A 20 6.90 -15.29 -12.28
C PHE A 20 7.23 -16.79 -12.14
N GLY A 21 8.47 -17.19 -12.30
CA GLY A 21 8.96 -18.55 -12.06
C GLY A 21 8.88 -19.01 -10.60
N LEU A 22 8.09 -18.35 -9.77
CA LEU A 22 7.64 -18.87 -8.49
C LEU A 22 6.56 -19.92 -8.76
N LYS A 23 6.99 -21.19 -8.76
CA LYS A 23 6.14 -22.38 -8.67
C LYS A 23 4.98 -22.08 -7.72
N SER A 24 3.76 -22.41 -8.15
CA SER A 24 2.63 -22.61 -7.26
C SER A 24 3.04 -23.65 -6.20
N ARG A 25 3.59 -23.20 -5.08
CA ARG A 25 3.63 -24.01 -3.88
C ARG A 25 2.18 -24.08 -3.40
N ASN A 26 1.62 -25.27 -3.41
CA ASN A 26 0.60 -25.68 -2.48
C ASN A 26 1.24 -25.58 -1.09
N GLU A 27 1.26 -24.39 -0.52
CA GLU A 27 1.61 -24.21 0.87
C GLU A 27 0.34 -24.57 1.64
N GLU A 28 0.42 -25.67 2.38
CA GLU A 28 -0.43 -25.96 3.53
C GLU A 28 -0.60 -24.64 4.28
N MET A 29 -1.86 -24.29 4.61
CA MET A 29 -2.16 -23.13 5.45
C MET A 29 -1.35 -23.28 6.73
N LYS A 30 -0.24 -22.56 6.80
CA LYS A 30 0.60 -22.52 8.00
C LYS A 30 -0.28 -21.90 9.07
N GLU A 31 -0.64 -22.70 10.07
CA GLU A 31 -1.30 -22.19 11.28
C GLU A 31 -0.53 -20.95 11.72
N MET A 32 -1.22 -19.82 11.76
CA MET A 32 -0.61 -18.53 12.06
C MET A 32 -0.35 -18.49 13.57
N LYS A 33 0.82 -18.99 13.99
CA LYS A 33 1.24 -18.88 15.38
C LYS A 33 1.87 -17.51 15.61
N ILE A 34 1.29 -16.76 16.53
CA ILE A 34 2.00 -15.63 17.14
C ILE A 34 3.17 -16.25 17.93
N PRO A 35 4.41 -15.76 17.79
CA PRO A 35 5.54 -16.24 18.58
C PRO A 35 5.23 -16.21 20.08
N ASP A 36 5.69 -17.24 20.81
CA ASP A 36 5.38 -17.39 22.23
C ASP A 36 5.82 -16.18 23.07
N GLU A 37 6.93 -15.54 22.72
CA GLU A 37 7.41 -14.31 23.36
C GLU A 37 6.49 -13.11 23.15
N VAL A 38 5.92 -12.96 21.93
CA VAL A 38 4.94 -11.93 21.61
C VAL A 38 3.63 -12.20 22.36
N GLN A 39 3.19 -13.45 22.38
CA GLN A 39 1.99 -13.87 23.09
C GLN A 39 2.13 -13.65 24.61
N ALA A 40 3.26 -14.02 25.19
CA ALA A 40 3.55 -13.79 26.61
C ALA A 40 3.55 -12.29 26.96
N PHE A 41 4.08 -11.45 26.07
CA PHE A 41 4.05 -10.00 26.24
C PHE A 41 2.61 -9.46 26.16
N LEU A 42 1.83 -9.88 25.17
CA LEU A 42 0.43 -9.44 25.00
C LEU A 42 -0.44 -9.85 26.19
N SER A 43 -0.25 -11.07 26.73
CA SER A 43 -1.01 -11.55 27.90
C SER A 43 -0.69 -10.79 29.20
N LYS A 44 0.52 -10.31 29.37
CA LYS A 44 0.93 -9.50 30.54
C LYS A 44 0.39 -8.06 30.52
N ASN A 45 0.16 -7.53 29.34
CA ASN A 45 -0.23 -6.12 29.15
C ASN A 45 -1.73 -5.95 28.87
N SER A 46 -2.57 -6.93 29.16
CA SER A 46 -3.91 -7.03 28.60
C SER A 46 -5.02 -6.86 29.62
N ASP A 47 -5.16 -5.69 30.25
CA ASP A 47 -6.48 -5.30 30.76
C ASP A 47 -7.44 -4.86 29.62
N LEU A 48 -6.90 -4.70 28.42
CA LEU A 48 -7.57 -4.18 27.24
C LEU A 48 -7.96 -5.32 26.28
N GLU A 49 -8.98 -5.08 25.48
CA GLU A 49 -9.35 -5.97 24.38
C GLU A 49 -8.39 -5.76 23.21
N LEU A 50 -7.70 -6.84 22.80
CA LEU A 50 -6.70 -6.82 21.74
C LEU A 50 -7.18 -7.62 20.52
N ALA A 51 -6.78 -7.15 19.32
CA ALA A 51 -6.96 -7.90 18.08
C ALA A 51 -5.74 -7.78 17.17
N LEU A 52 -5.36 -8.88 16.53
CA LEU A 52 -4.39 -8.85 15.43
C LEU A 52 -5.09 -8.30 14.19
N ILE A 53 -4.45 -7.36 13.52
CA ILE A 53 -4.89 -6.75 12.27
C ILE A 53 -3.75 -6.78 11.22
N GLY A 54 -3.92 -6.10 10.10
CA GLY A 54 -2.86 -6.00 9.09
C GLY A 54 -2.68 -7.26 8.25
N CYS A 55 -1.51 -7.39 7.64
CA CYS A 55 -1.22 -8.49 6.71
C CYS A 55 -1.13 -9.84 7.39
N ARG A 56 -0.77 -9.88 8.68
CA ARG A 56 -0.69 -11.13 9.46
C ARG A 56 -2.06 -11.63 9.91
N ALA A 57 -3.10 -10.80 9.88
CA ALA A 57 -4.47 -11.21 10.15
C ALA A 57 -5.21 -11.66 8.89
N ASP A 58 -4.69 -11.34 7.70
CA ASP A 58 -5.36 -11.65 6.44
C ASP A 58 -4.82 -12.96 5.86
N SER A 59 -5.62 -14.02 5.95
CA SER A 59 -5.28 -15.34 5.41
C SER A 59 -5.17 -15.38 3.88
N SER A 60 -5.68 -14.35 3.19
CA SER A 60 -5.58 -14.24 1.72
C SER A 60 -4.23 -13.70 1.25
N HIS A 61 -3.38 -13.22 2.17
CA HIS A 61 -2.09 -12.62 1.85
C HIS A 61 -0.94 -13.32 2.56
N ILE A 62 0.19 -13.41 1.84
CA ILE A 62 1.46 -13.86 2.43
C ILE A 62 2.09 -12.65 3.11
N SER A 63 2.17 -12.66 4.44
CA SER A 63 2.97 -11.69 5.18
C SER A 63 4.46 -11.95 4.94
N TYR A 64 5.25 -10.87 4.87
CA TYR A 64 6.72 -10.98 4.84
C TYR A 64 7.28 -11.09 6.26
N ASP A 65 8.46 -11.69 6.40
CA ASP A 65 9.12 -11.82 7.71
C ASP A 65 9.40 -10.46 8.35
N CYS A 66 9.62 -9.42 7.54
CA CYS A 66 9.82 -8.04 8.00
C CYS A 66 8.53 -7.31 8.42
N CYS A 67 7.35 -7.95 8.29
CA CYS A 67 6.11 -7.31 8.71
C CYS A 67 5.97 -7.35 10.23
N GLU A 68 5.58 -6.23 10.80
CA GLU A 68 5.18 -6.10 12.19
C GLU A 68 3.92 -6.92 12.51
N TYR A 69 3.72 -7.16 13.81
CA TYR A 69 2.44 -7.60 14.35
C TYR A 69 1.61 -6.35 14.67
N ASP A 70 0.65 -6.03 13.79
CA ASP A 70 -0.26 -4.92 13.97
C ASP A 70 -1.32 -5.32 15.01
N ILE A 71 -1.28 -4.75 16.20
CA ILE A 71 -2.19 -5.04 17.31
C ILE A 71 -3.15 -3.87 17.50
N ALA A 72 -4.42 -4.08 17.21
CA ALA A 72 -5.47 -3.14 17.55
C ALA A 72 -5.78 -3.25 19.04
N VAL A 73 -5.80 -2.10 19.73
CA VAL A 73 -6.23 -1.95 21.12
C VAL A 73 -7.63 -1.35 21.10
N LEU A 74 -8.63 -2.13 21.48
CA LEU A 74 -10.04 -1.78 21.32
C LEU A 74 -10.61 -1.15 22.58
N GLY A 75 -11.15 0.06 22.46
CA GLY A 75 -11.90 0.70 23.54
C GLY A 75 -11.05 1.40 24.60
N SER A 76 -9.75 1.61 24.38
CA SER A 76 -8.87 2.28 25.34
C SER A 76 -8.43 3.66 24.88
N SER A 77 -8.33 4.53 25.85
CA SER A 77 -7.83 5.90 25.89
C SER A 77 -8.71 6.99 25.31
N GLU A 78 -8.79 8.06 26.08
CA GLU A 78 -9.50 9.30 25.75
C GLU A 78 -8.75 10.17 24.71
N ASN A 79 -7.50 9.84 24.36
CA ASN A 79 -6.54 10.74 23.69
C ASN A 79 -6.12 10.32 22.28
N GLY A 80 -7.04 9.81 21.44
CA GLY A 80 -6.74 9.68 20.01
C GLY A 80 -5.92 8.44 19.60
N TYR A 81 -5.60 8.36 18.33
CA TYR A 81 -4.82 7.27 17.72
C TYR A 81 -3.34 7.37 18.11
N ASP A 82 -2.99 6.88 19.29
CA ASP A 82 -1.59 6.74 19.67
C ASP A 82 -1.05 5.46 19.05
N LYS A 83 0.00 5.62 18.26
CA LYS A 83 0.76 4.54 17.66
C LYS A 83 1.99 4.30 18.53
N LYS A 84 2.16 3.05 19.00
CA LYS A 84 3.34 2.65 19.76
C LYS A 84 4.01 1.45 19.09
N ILE A 85 5.32 1.54 18.86
CA ILE A 85 6.11 0.45 18.30
C ILE A 85 7.00 -0.11 19.42
N ILE A 86 7.05 -1.44 19.52
CA ILE A 86 7.84 -2.17 20.53
C ILE A 86 8.56 -3.30 19.83
N GLN A 87 9.83 -3.49 20.16
CA GLN A 87 10.62 -4.63 19.72
C GLN A 87 10.64 -5.72 20.80
N ILE A 88 10.35 -6.97 20.43
CA ILE A 88 10.42 -8.15 21.30
C ILE A 88 11.20 -9.23 20.57
N GLY A 89 12.44 -9.47 21.00
CA GLY A 89 13.36 -10.32 20.24
C GLY A 89 13.50 -9.80 18.80
N ASP A 90 13.31 -10.67 17.83
CA ASP A 90 13.34 -10.31 16.40
C ASP A 90 11.99 -9.80 15.87
N ASN A 91 10.97 -9.70 16.72
CA ASN A 91 9.63 -9.35 16.33
C ASN A 91 9.31 -7.89 16.66
N THR A 92 8.76 -7.18 15.67
CA THR A 92 8.24 -5.82 15.85
C THR A 92 6.74 -5.87 16.06
N ILE A 93 6.25 -5.20 17.10
CA ILE A 93 4.82 -5.06 17.41
C ILE A 93 4.44 -3.60 17.26
N GLU A 94 3.38 -3.32 16.50
CA GLU A 94 2.79 -2.01 16.37
C GLU A 94 1.42 -2.00 17.05
N PHE A 95 1.26 -1.19 18.11
CA PHE A 95 -0.02 -0.96 18.75
C PHE A 95 -0.74 0.20 18.11
N LEU A 96 -1.99 -0.03 17.73
CA LEU A 96 -2.90 0.96 17.16
C LEU A 96 -4.15 1.07 18.04
N HIS A 97 -4.37 2.22 18.64
CA HIS A 97 -5.49 2.44 19.56
C HIS A 97 -6.76 2.86 18.81
N PHE A 98 -7.87 2.20 19.11
CA PHE A 98 -9.20 2.46 18.55
C PHE A 98 -10.18 2.84 19.70
N PRO A 99 -10.12 4.06 20.23
CA PRO A 99 -10.85 4.46 21.43
C PRO A 99 -12.37 4.38 21.29
N ASN A 100 -12.88 4.59 20.09
CA ASN A 100 -14.31 4.58 19.78
C ASN A 100 -14.76 3.31 19.05
N TYR A 101 -14.07 2.18 19.26
CA TYR A 101 -14.35 0.94 18.55
C TYR A 101 -15.83 0.53 18.60
N GLN A 102 -16.48 0.59 19.79
CA GLN A 102 -17.89 0.21 19.94
C GLN A 102 -18.83 1.08 19.09
N LYS A 103 -18.46 2.34 18.83
CA LYS A 103 -19.27 3.28 18.06
C LYS A 103 -18.93 3.25 16.56
N TYR A 104 -17.65 3.14 16.20
CA TYR A 104 -17.17 3.33 14.83
C TYR A 104 -16.37 2.16 14.26
N GLY A 105 -16.04 1.15 15.06
CA GLY A 105 -15.13 0.06 14.66
C GLY A 105 -15.59 -0.73 13.44
N ASN A 106 -16.89 -0.77 13.19
CA ASN A 106 -17.46 -1.48 12.03
C ASN A 106 -17.26 -0.72 10.70
N SER A 107 -16.77 0.52 10.72
CA SER A 107 -16.52 1.34 9.53
C SER A 107 -15.03 1.51 9.21
N ASP A 108 -14.13 1.07 10.09
CA ASP A 108 -12.70 1.12 9.85
C ASP A 108 -12.23 -0.14 9.12
N ILE A 109 -11.69 0.05 7.90
CA ILE A 109 -11.20 -1.05 7.07
C ILE A 109 -10.07 -1.84 7.74
N SER A 110 -9.29 -1.22 8.62
CA SER A 110 -8.20 -1.88 9.34
C SER A 110 -8.71 -3.00 10.25
N LEU A 111 -9.96 -2.95 10.65
CA LEU A 111 -10.60 -3.92 11.54
C LEU A 111 -11.42 -4.98 10.81
N PHE A 112 -11.57 -4.92 9.48
CA PHE A 112 -12.44 -5.85 8.76
C PHE A 112 -12.00 -7.31 8.86
N ASN A 113 -10.69 -7.56 8.86
CA ASN A 113 -10.10 -8.89 8.96
C ASN A 113 -9.36 -9.09 10.29
N MET A 114 -9.81 -8.41 11.36
CA MET A 114 -9.17 -8.54 12.65
C MET A 114 -9.39 -9.93 13.25
N ILE A 115 -8.39 -10.43 13.95
CA ILE A 115 -8.44 -11.66 14.71
C ILE A 115 -8.32 -11.32 16.20
N LYS A 116 -9.37 -11.59 16.98
CA LYS A 116 -9.39 -11.28 18.40
C LYS A 116 -8.39 -12.12 19.15
N ILE A 117 -7.61 -11.51 20.05
CA ILE A 117 -6.61 -12.20 20.88
C ILE A 117 -7.28 -12.54 22.20
N GLU A 118 -7.41 -13.84 22.51
CA GLU A 118 -7.93 -14.30 23.79
C GLU A 118 -6.82 -14.50 24.82
N LYS A 119 -7.09 -14.11 26.07
CA LYS A 119 -6.10 -14.13 27.17
C LYS A 119 -5.64 -15.52 27.56
N SER A 120 -6.44 -16.55 27.33
CA SER A 120 -6.25 -17.89 27.91
C SER A 120 -5.77 -18.96 26.94
N SER A 121 -5.78 -18.71 25.66
CA SER A 121 -5.36 -19.69 24.65
C SER A 121 -4.92 -18.99 23.37
N ALA A 122 -4.03 -19.62 22.63
CA ALA A 122 -3.60 -19.17 21.30
C ALA A 122 -4.73 -19.26 20.24
N LEU A 123 -5.98 -19.36 20.67
CA LEU A 123 -7.14 -19.44 19.81
C LEU A 123 -7.60 -18.03 19.41
N PHE A 124 -7.51 -17.76 18.14
CA PHE A 124 -8.03 -16.58 17.50
C PHE A 124 -9.49 -16.82 17.12
N ILE A 125 -10.39 -15.96 17.59
CA ILE A 125 -11.78 -16.00 17.19
C ILE A 125 -12.00 -14.92 16.15
N SER A 126 -12.50 -15.33 14.98
CA SER A 126 -12.93 -14.39 13.96
C SER A 126 -13.93 -13.40 14.55
N PRO A 127 -13.77 -12.10 14.31
CA PRO A 127 -14.66 -11.10 14.88
C PRO A 127 -16.07 -11.21 14.33
N ARG A 128 -17.00 -10.59 15.04
CA ARG A 128 -18.35 -10.39 14.52
C ARG A 128 -18.28 -9.70 13.17
N PRO A 129 -18.98 -10.19 12.15
CA PRO A 129 -19.01 -9.54 10.86
C PRO A 129 -19.43 -8.08 11.05
N PRO A 130 -18.81 -7.14 10.32
CA PRO A 130 -19.17 -5.74 10.39
C PRO A 130 -20.67 -5.58 10.07
N LYS A 131 -21.35 -4.65 10.71
CA LYS A 131 -22.76 -4.33 10.43
C LYS A 131 -22.98 -3.81 9.01
N ILE A 132 -21.92 -3.33 8.37
CA ILE A 132 -21.92 -2.86 6.98
C ILE A 132 -21.50 -4.02 6.09
N ASP A 133 -22.21 -4.23 4.98
CA ASP A 133 -21.76 -5.15 3.93
C ASP A 133 -20.36 -4.73 3.46
N SER A 134 -19.37 -5.54 3.79
CA SER A 134 -17.96 -5.27 3.49
C SER A 134 -17.74 -5.07 1.99
N LYS A 135 -18.46 -5.80 1.14
CA LYS A 135 -18.38 -5.68 -0.31
C LYS A 135 -18.82 -4.29 -0.77
N THR A 136 -19.98 -3.83 -0.31
CA THR A 136 -20.49 -2.49 -0.63
C THR A 136 -19.52 -1.41 -0.15
N TRP A 137 -18.96 -1.59 1.05
CA TRP A 137 -17.98 -0.66 1.59
C TRP A 137 -16.72 -0.61 0.74
N TYR A 138 -16.14 -1.76 0.38
CA TYR A 138 -14.94 -1.83 -0.44
C TYR A 138 -15.13 -1.16 -1.80
N ILE A 139 -16.26 -1.41 -2.47
CA ILE A 139 -16.57 -0.79 -3.76
C ILE A 139 -16.72 0.73 -3.61
N ALA A 140 -17.42 1.21 -2.59
CA ALA A 140 -17.61 2.64 -2.35
C ALA A 140 -16.26 3.34 -2.04
N ALA A 141 -15.45 2.75 -1.17
CA ALA A 141 -14.12 3.25 -0.84
C ALA A 141 -13.20 3.27 -2.07
N GLY A 142 -13.23 2.21 -2.87
CA GLY A 142 -12.46 2.12 -4.11
C GLY A 142 -12.88 3.17 -5.13
N LYS A 143 -14.17 3.36 -5.35
CA LYS A 143 -14.69 4.43 -6.24
C LYS A 143 -14.27 5.82 -5.74
N ARG A 144 -14.24 6.05 -4.43
CA ARG A 144 -13.74 7.30 -3.85
C ARG A 144 -12.26 7.52 -4.20
N ARG A 145 -11.40 6.50 -4.06
CA ARG A 145 -9.98 6.61 -4.44
C ARG A 145 -9.78 6.85 -5.94
N VAL A 146 -10.64 6.27 -6.79
CA VAL A 146 -10.65 6.58 -8.23
C VAL A 146 -11.02 8.04 -8.51
N VAL A 147 -11.95 8.63 -7.74
CA VAL A 147 -12.26 10.07 -7.82
C VAL A 147 -11.07 10.92 -7.35
N ASP A 148 -10.36 10.53 -6.28
CA ASP A 148 -9.14 11.21 -5.83
C ASP A 148 -8.06 11.21 -6.93
N SER A 149 -7.91 10.09 -7.64
CA SER A 149 -7.03 9.99 -8.81
C SER A 149 -7.42 10.98 -9.91
N LEU A 150 -8.71 11.02 -10.27
CA LEU A 150 -9.24 11.98 -11.26
C LEU A 150 -8.94 13.43 -10.86
N PHE A 151 -9.13 13.77 -9.58
CA PHE A 151 -8.88 15.10 -9.07
C PHE A 151 -7.39 15.48 -9.18
N ASN A 152 -6.49 14.56 -8.83
CA ASN A 152 -5.05 14.80 -8.94
C ASN A 152 -4.60 14.97 -10.41
N VAL A 153 -5.15 14.19 -11.34
CA VAL A 153 -4.89 14.40 -12.79
C VAL A 153 -5.44 15.73 -13.27
N ALA A 154 -6.60 16.17 -12.78
CA ALA A 154 -7.19 17.44 -13.18
C ALA A 154 -6.35 18.65 -12.78
N LYS A 155 -5.61 18.57 -11.66
CA LYS A 155 -4.64 19.62 -11.26
C LYS A 155 -3.58 19.89 -12.33
N ASN A 156 -3.23 18.91 -13.15
CA ASN A 156 -2.21 19.06 -14.20
C ASN A 156 -2.62 20.07 -15.29
N GLY A 157 -3.92 20.22 -15.56
CA GLY A 157 -4.42 21.23 -16.51
C GLY A 157 -4.15 22.67 -16.10
N ASN A 158 -3.94 22.93 -14.81
CA ASN A 158 -3.71 24.26 -14.23
C ASN A 158 -2.26 24.45 -13.76
N THR A 159 -1.41 23.45 -13.93
CA THR A 159 -0.04 23.47 -13.38
C THR A 159 0.94 24.00 -14.43
N LYS A 160 1.66 25.09 -14.10
CA LYS A 160 2.73 25.66 -14.94
C LYS A 160 4.09 24.98 -14.75
N SER A 161 4.24 24.13 -13.72
CA SER A 161 5.48 23.43 -13.39
C SER A 161 5.43 21.98 -13.84
N GLU A 162 6.37 21.57 -14.67
CA GLU A 162 6.49 20.20 -15.20
C GLU A 162 6.68 19.16 -14.07
N SER A 163 7.47 19.49 -13.05
CA SER A 163 7.72 18.59 -11.94
C SER A 163 6.46 18.42 -11.05
N ASN A 164 5.66 19.47 -10.87
CA ASN A 164 4.38 19.36 -10.15
C ASN A 164 3.38 18.52 -10.95
N ALA A 165 3.38 18.61 -12.28
CA ALA A 165 2.55 17.77 -13.12
C ALA A 165 2.95 16.28 -13.00
N SER A 166 4.26 16.00 -12.99
CA SER A 166 4.79 14.64 -12.76
C SER A 166 4.45 14.11 -11.37
N LEU A 167 4.54 14.94 -10.33
CA LEU A 167 4.14 14.58 -8.97
C LEU A 167 2.64 14.24 -8.88
N ASN A 168 1.78 15.12 -9.39
CA ASN A 168 0.33 14.90 -9.40
C ASN A 168 -0.05 13.61 -10.16
N LEU A 169 0.65 13.31 -11.26
CA LEU A 169 0.44 12.07 -12.02
C LEU A 169 0.80 10.84 -11.18
N LYS A 170 1.91 10.86 -10.44
CA LYS A 170 2.29 9.75 -9.56
C LYS A 170 1.31 9.57 -8.40
N ILE A 171 0.89 10.65 -7.74
CA ILE A 171 -0.14 10.60 -6.71
C ILE A 171 -1.44 10.02 -7.28
N ALA A 172 -1.84 10.43 -8.48
CA ALA A 172 -3.02 9.90 -9.15
C ALA A 172 -2.90 8.40 -9.44
N ALA A 173 -1.73 7.94 -9.90
CA ALA A 173 -1.49 6.52 -10.19
C ALA A 173 -1.56 5.67 -8.91
N TYR A 174 -0.98 6.11 -7.79
CA TYR A 174 -1.10 5.41 -6.50
C TYR A 174 -2.55 5.36 -6.01
N ALA A 175 -3.30 6.47 -6.14
CA ALA A 175 -4.71 6.50 -5.78
C ALA A 175 -5.56 5.56 -6.65
N LEU A 176 -5.27 5.47 -7.95
CA LEU A 176 -5.96 4.57 -8.87
C LEU A 176 -5.67 3.10 -8.54
N ILE A 177 -4.42 2.75 -8.26
CA ILE A 177 -4.02 1.41 -7.82
C ILE A 177 -4.77 1.01 -6.55
N GLU A 178 -4.77 1.88 -5.54
CA GLU A 178 -5.50 1.64 -4.29
C GLU A 178 -6.99 1.46 -4.55
N GLY A 179 -7.57 2.28 -5.45
CA GLY A 179 -8.96 2.14 -5.89
C GLY A 179 -9.25 0.78 -6.53
N ILE A 180 -8.36 0.28 -7.40
CA ILE A 180 -8.48 -1.04 -8.04
C ILE A 180 -8.42 -2.17 -7.01
N ILE A 181 -7.47 -2.12 -6.06
CA ILE A 181 -7.34 -3.11 -4.99
C ILE A 181 -8.61 -3.14 -4.13
N LEU A 182 -9.12 -1.98 -3.73
CA LEU A 182 -10.37 -1.87 -2.96
C LEU A 182 -11.59 -2.40 -3.73
N ILE A 183 -11.76 -2.03 -5.00
CA ILE A 183 -12.86 -2.54 -5.84
C ILE A 183 -12.78 -4.07 -5.97
N SER A 184 -11.58 -4.64 -5.90
CA SER A 184 -11.34 -6.09 -5.88
C SER A 184 -11.60 -6.72 -4.49
N GLN A 185 -12.19 -5.97 -3.56
CA GLN A 185 -12.55 -6.38 -2.21
C GLN A 185 -11.35 -6.79 -1.35
N THR A 186 -10.21 -6.19 -1.61
CA THR A 186 -8.97 -6.42 -0.89
C THR A 186 -8.56 -5.15 -0.15
N ARG A 187 -8.06 -5.27 1.08
CA ARG A 187 -7.50 -4.13 1.83
C ARG A 187 -6.12 -3.78 1.25
N PRO A 188 -5.89 -2.53 0.81
CA PRO A 188 -4.56 -2.11 0.38
C PRO A 188 -3.56 -2.15 1.55
N MET A 189 -2.41 -2.76 1.30
CA MET A 189 -1.32 -2.86 2.27
C MET A 189 -0.04 -2.33 1.61
N PRO A 190 0.46 -1.15 1.98
CA PRO A 190 1.49 -0.42 1.22
C PRO A 190 2.69 -1.25 0.76
N ILE A 191 3.24 -2.11 1.62
CA ILE A 191 4.37 -2.98 1.27
C ILE A 191 3.97 -4.13 0.34
N HIS A 192 2.69 -4.52 0.32
CA HIS A 192 2.16 -5.64 -0.44
C HIS A 192 1.35 -5.22 -1.67
N GLU A 193 1.03 -3.92 -1.85
CA GLU A 193 0.12 -3.45 -2.89
C GLU A 193 0.51 -3.93 -4.30
N LEU A 194 1.81 -3.92 -4.64
CA LEU A 194 2.23 -4.40 -5.95
C LEU A 194 2.03 -5.92 -6.11
N ASN A 195 2.21 -6.69 -5.04
CA ASN A 195 1.90 -8.11 -5.03
C ASN A 195 0.38 -8.35 -5.09
N GLN A 196 -0.41 -7.56 -4.37
CA GLN A 196 -1.87 -7.59 -4.44
C GLN A 196 -2.38 -7.34 -5.86
N LEU A 197 -1.80 -6.37 -6.59
CA LEU A 197 -2.13 -6.13 -8.00
C LEU A 197 -1.87 -7.33 -8.90
N ARG A 198 -0.80 -8.11 -8.65
CA ARG A 198 -0.50 -9.33 -9.41
C ARG A 198 -1.57 -10.41 -9.18
N GLN A 199 -2.27 -10.35 -8.06
CA GLN A 199 -3.31 -11.31 -7.66
C GLN A 199 -4.73 -10.86 -8.03
N VAL A 200 -4.91 -9.62 -8.51
CA VAL A 200 -6.22 -9.11 -8.93
C VAL A 200 -6.76 -9.96 -10.08
N GLN A 201 -7.74 -10.81 -9.76
CA GLN A 201 -8.36 -11.75 -10.71
C GLN A 201 -9.56 -11.15 -11.45
N VAL A 202 -9.71 -9.84 -11.45
CA VAL A 202 -10.82 -9.20 -12.17
C VAL A 202 -10.55 -9.31 -13.66
N ARG A 203 -11.22 -10.27 -14.31
CA ARG A 203 -11.10 -10.58 -15.75
C ARG A 203 -11.77 -9.52 -16.65
N LYS A 204 -11.45 -8.25 -16.41
CA LYS A 204 -11.90 -7.16 -17.27
C LYS A 204 -10.65 -6.54 -17.89
N ASP A 205 -10.54 -6.60 -19.22
CA ASP A 205 -9.35 -6.10 -19.94
C ASP A 205 -8.99 -4.66 -19.59
N PHE A 206 -10.00 -3.80 -19.36
CA PHE A 206 -9.78 -2.40 -18.99
C PHE A 206 -9.10 -2.23 -17.61
N ILE A 207 -9.25 -3.17 -16.67
CA ILE A 207 -8.54 -3.12 -15.37
C ILE A 207 -7.06 -3.42 -15.57
N ASN A 208 -6.74 -4.42 -16.39
CA ASN A 208 -5.37 -4.73 -16.74
C ASN A 208 -4.69 -3.57 -17.47
N GLU A 209 -5.42 -2.91 -18.39
CA GLU A 209 -4.92 -1.69 -19.04
C GLU A 209 -4.65 -0.58 -18.02
N ALA A 210 -5.57 -0.33 -17.10
CA ALA A 210 -5.40 0.68 -16.06
C ALA A 210 -4.20 0.39 -15.16
N ILE A 211 -3.98 -0.88 -14.77
CA ILE A 211 -2.79 -1.30 -14.01
C ILE A 211 -1.51 -1.01 -14.80
N GLN A 212 -1.46 -1.34 -16.10
CA GLN A 212 -0.30 -1.08 -16.94
C GLN A 212 0.00 0.42 -17.06
N VAL A 213 -1.04 1.24 -17.26
CA VAL A 213 -0.90 2.70 -17.29
C VAL A 213 -0.32 3.22 -15.96
N CYS A 214 -0.80 2.71 -14.83
CA CYS A 214 -0.28 3.09 -13.52
C CYS A 214 1.21 2.70 -13.36
N ILE A 215 1.59 1.48 -13.74
CA ILE A 215 2.98 1.01 -13.69
C ILE A 215 3.90 1.94 -14.53
N GLU A 216 3.44 2.34 -15.72
CA GLU A 216 4.20 3.29 -16.56
C GLU A 216 4.27 4.69 -15.92
N CYS A 217 3.17 5.18 -15.32
CA CYS A 217 3.16 6.46 -14.59
C CYS A 217 4.16 6.47 -13.43
N LEU A 218 4.25 5.35 -12.71
CA LEU A 218 5.14 5.21 -11.57
C LEU A 218 6.60 4.99 -11.99
N GLY A 219 6.85 4.47 -13.19
CA GLY A 219 8.19 4.14 -13.69
C GLY A 219 8.78 2.92 -12.98
N ILE A 220 7.96 1.93 -12.68
CA ILE A 220 8.36 0.70 -11.96
C ILE A 220 9.46 -0.06 -12.70
N GLU A 221 9.47 0.02 -14.03
CA GLU A 221 10.48 -0.59 -14.90
C GLU A 221 11.91 -0.07 -14.68
N ARG A 222 12.04 1.09 -14.01
CA ARG A 222 13.33 1.71 -13.69
C ARG A 222 13.89 1.33 -12.33
N ALA A 223 13.22 0.43 -11.61
CA ALA A 223 13.62 0.01 -10.27
C ALA A 223 14.99 -0.69 -10.31
N THR A 224 16.02 0.02 -9.86
CA THR A 224 17.39 -0.51 -9.66
C THR A 224 17.83 -0.25 -8.23
N ARG A 225 18.80 -1.03 -7.74
CA ARG A 225 19.36 -0.82 -6.39
C ARG A 225 19.86 0.62 -6.19
N THR A 226 20.48 1.22 -7.20
CA THR A 226 20.98 2.60 -7.13
C THR A 226 19.86 3.61 -6.97
N ILE A 227 18.80 3.49 -7.78
CA ILE A 227 17.62 4.37 -7.68
C ILE A 227 16.93 4.19 -6.33
N ILE A 228 16.71 2.95 -5.90
CA ILE A 228 16.07 2.63 -4.62
C ILE A 228 16.86 3.25 -3.46
N ASN A 229 18.17 3.07 -3.39
CA ASN A 229 19.01 3.63 -2.33
C ASN A 229 18.94 5.16 -2.30
N ARG A 230 18.95 5.82 -3.47
CA ARG A 230 18.79 7.26 -3.59
C ARG A 230 17.42 7.73 -3.11
N SER A 231 16.37 7.06 -3.57
CA SER A 231 14.98 7.35 -3.18
C SER A 231 14.75 7.13 -1.69
N PHE A 232 15.33 6.07 -1.12
CA PHE A 232 15.21 5.77 0.31
C PHE A 232 15.92 6.81 1.19
N LYS A 233 17.10 7.31 0.77
CA LYS A 233 17.75 8.42 1.49
C LYS A 233 16.86 9.67 1.52
N ALA A 234 16.24 10.02 0.40
CA ALA A 234 15.31 11.15 0.36
C ALA A 234 14.03 10.89 1.17
N LEU A 235 13.48 9.67 1.14
CA LEU A 235 12.33 9.28 1.96
C LEU A 235 12.61 9.49 3.46
N LYS A 236 13.78 9.06 3.95
CA LYS A 236 14.14 9.23 5.37
C LYS A 236 14.11 10.70 5.80
N GLU A 237 14.61 11.61 4.97
CA GLU A 237 14.55 13.05 5.26
C GLU A 237 13.12 13.61 5.23
N ILE A 238 12.27 13.10 4.33
CA ILE A 238 10.85 13.52 4.22
C ILE A 238 10.04 13.07 5.44
N LEU A 239 10.31 11.86 5.95
CA LEU A 239 9.49 11.19 6.95
C LEU A 239 10.08 11.16 8.37
N LYS A 240 11.27 11.72 8.60
CA LYS A 240 12.03 11.62 9.86
C LYS A 240 11.25 11.94 11.14
N GLU A 241 10.21 12.76 11.04
CA GLU A 241 9.41 13.20 12.20
C GLU A 241 8.13 12.37 12.41
N ARG A 242 7.82 11.43 11.49
CA ARG A 242 6.51 10.77 11.46
C ARG A 242 6.52 9.26 11.41
N TYR A 243 7.66 8.68 11.08
CA TYR A 243 7.79 7.24 10.89
C TYR A 243 8.98 6.71 11.66
N ASP A 244 8.83 5.48 12.14
CA ASP A 244 9.95 4.73 12.67
C ASP A 244 10.91 4.39 11.52
N VAL A 245 12.06 5.07 11.51
CA VAL A 245 13.07 4.93 10.44
C VAL A 245 13.74 3.56 10.49
N GLU A 246 13.83 2.93 11.66
CA GLU A 246 14.42 1.59 11.81
C GLU A 246 13.52 0.54 11.20
N LEU A 247 12.21 0.60 11.49
CA LEU A 247 11.22 -0.28 10.88
C LEU A 247 11.17 -0.11 9.36
N LEU A 248 11.21 1.13 8.86
CA LEU A 248 11.28 1.39 7.41
C LEU A 248 12.57 0.80 6.80
N SER A 249 13.70 0.95 7.47
CA SER A 249 14.98 0.40 7.00
C SER A 249 14.93 -1.13 6.94
N SER A 250 14.40 -1.78 7.97
CA SER A 250 14.24 -3.23 8.00
C SER A 250 13.39 -3.74 6.84
N LYS A 251 12.26 -3.08 6.53
CA LYS A 251 11.39 -3.43 5.39
C LYS A 251 12.08 -3.26 4.05
N ILE A 252 12.81 -2.17 3.85
CA ILE A 252 13.56 -1.91 2.62
C ILE A 252 14.69 -2.94 2.44
N ASP A 253 15.44 -3.22 3.50
CA ASP A 253 16.53 -4.19 3.48
C ASP A 253 16.02 -5.60 3.17
N PHE A 254 14.87 -5.99 3.74
CA PHE A 254 14.23 -7.26 3.43
C PHE A 254 13.89 -7.35 1.94
N LEU A 255 13.16 -6.36 1.38
CA LEU A 255 12.78 -6.35 -0.03
C LEU A 255 14.01 -6.40 -0.95
N LEU A 256 15.08 -5.67 -0.61
CA LEU A 256 16.35 -5.67 -1.35
C LEU A 256 17.06 -7.04 -1.28
N LYS A 257 17.07 -7.69 -0.12
CA LYS A 257 17.64 -9.03 0.07
C LYS A 257 16.88 -10.09 -0.72
N GLN A 258 15.55 -9.98 -0.77
CA GLN A 258 14.70 -10.87 -1.56
C GLN A 258 14.73 -10.58 -3.07
N GLY A 259 15.43 -9.54 -3.52
CA GLY A 259 15.45 -9.14 -4.93
C GLY A 259 14.16 -8.50 -5.44
N LEU A 260 13.25 -8.12 -4.54
CA LEU A 260 11.95 -7.52 -4.85
C LEU A 260 12.10 -6.02 -5.14
N LEU A 261 12.91 -5.67 -6.15
CA LEU A 261 13.27 -4.28 -6.46
C LEU A 261 12.06 -3.44 -6.85
N ALA A 262 11.16 -3.98 -7.67
CA ALA A 262 9.94 -3.30 -8.09
C ALA A 262 9.04 -2.97 -6.89
N ASP A 263 8.84 -3.95 -6.00
CA ASP A 263 8.02 -3.79 -4.78
C ASP A 263 8.65 -2.77 -3.83
N CYS A 264 9.97 -2.79 -3.68
CA CYS A 264 10.73 -1.83 -2.88
C CYS A 264 10.59 -0.40 -3.40
N TYR A 265 10.78 -0.21 -4.72
CA TYR A 265 10.62 1.08 -5.36
C TYR A 265 9.18 1.61 -5.25
N TYR A 266 8.19 0.74 -5.49
CA TYR A 266 6.78 1.04 -5.31
C TYR A 266 6.48 1.49 -3.89
N TYR A 267 6.92 0.72 -2.88
CA TYR A 267 6.66 1.01 -1.47
C TYR A 267 7.22 2.36 -1.03
N ILE A 268 8.46 2.70 -1.41
CA ILE A 268 9.05 4.01 -1.15
C ILE A 268 8.18 5.13 -1.73
N GLY A 269 7.83 5.02 -3.00
CA GLY A 269 7.02 6.04 -3.67
C GLY A 269 5.62 6.18 -3.08
N LYS A 270 4.99 5.06 -2.67
CA LYS A 270 3.69 5.06 -1.97
C LYS A 270 3.74 5.85 -0.68
N LEU A 271 4.78 5.63 0.15
CA LEU A 271 4.93 6.35 1.42
C LEU A 271 5.12 7.85 1.21
N VAL A 272 5.94 8.25 0.24
CA VAL A 272 6.12 9.68 -0.11
C VAL A 272 4.81 10.29 -0.58
N CYS A 273 4.12 9.65 -1.53
CA CYS A 273 2.86 10.18 -2.06
C CYS A 273 1.78 10.27 -0.98
N SER A 274 1.64 9.25 -0.13
CA SER A 274 0.67 9.26 0.99
C SER A 274 0.99 10.35 2.03
N HIS A 275 2.27 10.69 2.21
CA HIS A 275 2.66 11.82 3.05
C HIS A 275 2.27 13.15 2.42
N LEU A 276 2.52 13.30 1.11
CA LEU A 276 2.27 14.54 0.38
C LEU A 276 0.77 14.82 0.17
N GLU A 277 -0.05 13.79 0.02
CA GLU A 277 -1.53 13.94 -0.06
C GLU A 277 -2.11 14.67 1.15
N LYS A 278 -1.47 14.54 2.31
CA LYS A 278 -1.90 15.15 3.59
C LYS A 278 -1.35 16.56 3.81
N LYS A 279 -0.52 17.06 2.89
CA LYS A 279 0.13 18.37 3.00
C LYS A 279 -0.52 19.38 2.07
N ASP A 280 -0.50 20.65 2.47
CA ASP A 280 -0.85 21.75 1.60
C ASP A 280 0.21 21.96 0.48
N ASN A 281 -0.15 22.71 -0.54
CA ASN A 281 0.72 22.95 -1.69
C ASN A 281 2.02 23.68 -1.30
N ALA A 282 2.00 24.57 -0.30
CA ALA A 282 3.17 25.29 0.15
C ALA A 282 4.18 24.35 0.83
N SER A 283 3.68 23.46 1.70
CA SER A 283 4.52 22.43 2.32
C SER A 283 5.08 21.42 1.32
N GLN A 284 4.36 21.11 0.24
CA GLN A 284 4.85 20.25 -0.83
C GLN A 284 6.05 20.88 -1.58
N LEU A 285 6.04 22.20 -1.76
CA LEU A 285 7.11 22.95 -2.42
C LEU A 285 8.41 22.96 -1.60
N ASN A 286 8.33 23.01 -0.28
CA ASN A 286 9.51 22.97 0.60
C ASN A 286 10.35 21.71 0.45
N TYR A 287 9.74 20.58 0.05
CA TYR A 287 10.40 19.30 -0.18
C TYR A 287 10.65 19.00 -1.66
N HIS A 288 10.51 19.99 -2.56
CA HIS A 288 10.53 19.76 -4.02
C HIS A 288 11.74 18.95 -4.51
N LYS A 289 12.96 19.29 -4.06
CA LYS A 289 14.18 18.55 -4.44
C LYS A 289 14.17 17.11 -3.93
N LEU A 290 13.76 16.93 -2.68
CA LEU A 290 13.66 15.59 -2.08
C LEU A 290 12.57 14.75 -2.76
N ASN A 291 11.42 15.36 -3.08
CA ASN A 291 10.34 14.69 -3.81
C ASN A 291 10.77 14.26 -5.20
N THR A 292 11.53 15.12 -5.92
CA THR A 292 12.08 14.80 -7.24
C THR A 292 12.99 13.58 -7.16
N ILE A 293 13.84 13.50 -6.15
CA ILE A 293 14.75 12.37 -5.94
C ILE A 293 14.00 11.11 -5.49
N ALA A 294 13.12 11.24 -4.49
CA ALA A 294 12.41 10.12 -3.89
C ALA A 294 11.48 9.42 -4.88
N LEU A 295 10.83 10.20 -5.73
CA LEU A 295 9.85 9.71 -6.70
C LEU A 295 10.41 9.56 -8.12
N ASP A 296 11.68 9.93 -8.37
CA ASP A 296 12.28 9.94 -9.70
C ASP A 296 11.36 10.64 -10.72
N LEU A 297 11.01 11.92 -10.40
CA LEU A 297 10.08 12.70 -11.22
C LEU A 297 10.68 12.99 -12.60
N THR A 298 9.85 12.85 -13.64
CA THR A 298 10.25 13.18 -15.01
C THR A 298 10.00 14.66 -15.33
N SER A 299 10.86 15.23 -16.18
CA SER A 299 10.66 16.53 -16.82
C SER A 299 10.01 16.44 -18.21
N ASP A 300 9.71 15.24 -18.70
CA ASP A 300 9.03 15.03 -19.98
C ASP A 300 7.54 15.35 -19.86
N TYR A 301 7.18 16.59 -20.12
CA TYR A 301 5.82 17.08 -20.01
C TYR A 301 4.85 16.42 -20.99
N GLU A 302 5.28 16.12 -22.21
CA GLU A 302 4.43 15.48 -23.22
C GLU A 302 4.08 14.02 -22.78
N LYS A 303 5.05 13.32 -22.22
CA LYS A 303 4.81 12.01 -21.61
C LYS A 303 3.81 12.11 -20.45
N VAL A 304 3.99 13.08 -19.55
CA VAL A 304 3.09 13.31 -18.40
C VAL A 304 1.66 13.61 -18.90
N LYS A 305 1.51 14.46 -19.89
CA LYS A 305 0.20 14.82 -20.49
C LYS A 305 -0.49 13.61 -21.10
N LYS A 306 0.25 12.80 -21.87
CA LYS A 306 -0.26 11.57 -22.49
C LYS A 306 -0.75 10.58 -21.43
N LEU A 307 0.07 10.31 -20.41
CA LEU A 307 -0.26 9.39 -19.33
C LEU A 307 -1.44 9.91 -18.48
N SER A 308 -1.49 11.22 -18.22
CA SER A 308 -2.62 11.86 -17.53
C SER A 308 -3.95 11.64 -18.27
N ALA A 309 -3.94 11.71 -19.61
CA ALA A 309 -5.12 11.44 -20.41
C ALA A 309 -5.58 9.96 -20.29
N LEU A 310 -4.63 9.02 -20.26
CA LEU A 310 -4.92 7.59 -20.07
C LEU A 310 -5.48 7.32 -18.68
N VAL A 311 -4.86 7.82 -17.61
CA VAL A 311 -5.37 7.70 -16.25
C VAL A 311 -6.80 8.26 -16.15
N LYS A 312 -7.05 9.44 -16.73
CA LYS A 312 -8.40 10.03 -16.76
C LYS A 312 -9.42 9.15 -17.46
N ARG A 313 -9.06 8.51 -18.60
CA ARG A 313 -9.89 7.54 -19.31
C ARG A 313 -10.23 6.35 -18.41
N ASP A 314 -9.22 5.76 -17.79
CA ASP A 314 -9.37 4.54 -17.02
C ASP A 314 -10.16 4.77 -15.73
N CYS A 315 -9.97 5.91 -15.06
CA CYS A 315 -10.82 6.32 -13.94
C CYS A 315 -12.30 6.41 -14.34
N LYS A 316 -12.61 7.02 -15.50
CA LYS A 316 -13.99 7.13 -15.99
C LYS A 316 -14.60 5.76 -16.27
N LEU A 317 -13.82 4.82 -16.82
CA LEU A 317 -14.28 3.45 -17.07
C LEU A 317 -14.58 2.71 -15.76
N LEU A 318 -13.71 2.84 -14.75
CA LEU A 318 -13.89 2.23 -13.44
C LEU A 318 -15.10 2.79 -12.67
N LEU A 319 -15.39 4.08 -12.81
CA LEU A 319 -16.55 4.70 -12.15
C LEU A 319 -17.89 4.31 -12.78
N LYS A 320 -17.91 3.98 -14.08
CA LYS A 320 -19.11 3.57 -14.81
C LYS A 320 -19.52 2.13 -14.56
N ASN A 321 -18.53 1.27 -14.24
CA ASN A 321 -18.72 -0.15 -13.99
C ASN A 321 -18.75 -0.47 -12.50
#